data_b94ed1129cc11427b7c00e60adfe07c6
#
_entry.id   b94ed1129cc11427b7c00e60adfe07c6
#
_cell.length_a   1.000
_cell.length_b   1.000
_cell.length_c   1.000
_cell.angle_alpha   90.00
_cell.angle_beta   90.00
_cell.angle_gamma   90.00
#
_symmetry.space_group_name_H-M   'P 1'
#
loop_
_entity.id
_entity.type
_entity.pdbx_description
1 polymer ?
#
loop_
_entity_poly.entity_id
_entity_poly.type
_entity_poly.pdbx_seq_one_letter_code
_entity_poly.pdbx_strand_id
1 'polypeptide(L)'
;VVAGTKEAKDLMKRAFGGKKEFKPKKPDSLLVKAQRIFNAWIRKRDEGKPCINCGRPLTLQAGHFYPTSTHSHLRFDEDNVHGECKQCNYYNSQSHAYGYRNRLYIKIGKERFEALEKRAAMKVTVHNARFIYEEIIDKYK
;
A
#
# COMPACT_ATOMS: atom_id res chain seq x y z
N VAL A 1 19.23 33.79 40.02
CA VAL A 1 19.30 32.91 38.87
C VAL A 1 19.94 31.61 39.33
N VAL A 2 19.14 30.59 39.53
CA VAL A 2 19.66 29.27 39.89
C VAL A 2 20.20 28.64 38.61
N ALA A 3 21.52 28.65 38.45
CA ALA A 3 22.15 27.81 37.44
C ALA A 3 21.74 26.37 37.69
N GLY A 4 21.15 25.72 36.72
CA GLY A 4 20.61 24.38 36.85
C GLY A 4 21.64 23.42 37.41
N THR A 5 21.42 22.98 38.64
CA THR A 5 22.23 21.97 39.29
C THR A 5 22.23 20.70 38.47
N LYS A 6 23.27 19.87 38.61
CA LYS A 6 23.34 18.56 37.92
C LYS A 6 22.08 17.74 38.17
N GLU A 7 21.52 17.85 39.37
CA GLU A 7 20.26 17.19 39.77
C GLU A 7 19.05 17.69 38.98
N ALA A 8 18.95 19.02 38.75
CA ALA A 8 17.87 19.58 37.94
C ALA A 8 17.97 19.14 36.46
N LYS A 9 19.18 19.03 35.90
CA LYS A 9 19.42 18.52 34.56
C LYS A 9 19.08 17.03 34.43
N ASP A 10 19.41 16.25 35.47
CA ASP A 10 19.07 14.82 35.50
C ASP A 10 17.56 14.59 35.68
N LEU A 11 16.88 15.46 36.45
CA LEU A 11 15.43 15.41 36.59
C LEU A 11 14.72 15.76 35.28
N MET A 12 15.19 16.78 34.58
CA MET A 12 14.67 17.15 33.25
C MET A 12 14.88 16.03 32.23
N LYS A 13 16.04 15.36 32.28
CA LYS A 13 16.36 14.24 31.41
C LYS A 13 15.46 13.03 31.67
N ARG A 14 15.08 12.80 32.92
CA ARG A 14 14.12 11.75 33.33
C ARG A 14 12.68 12.10 32.98
N ALA A 15 12.28 13.37 33.17
CA ALA A 15 10.90 13.82 32.94
C ALA A 15 10.53 13.96 31.47
N PHE A 16 11.48 14.37 30.62
CA PHE A 16 11.22 14.64 29.19
C PHE A 16 11.82 13.58 28.26
N GLY A 17 12.20 12.42 28.81
CA GLY A 17 12.72 11.31 28.03
C GLY A 17 13.91 11.71 27.14
N GLY A 18 14.99 11.01 27.20
CA GLY A 18 16.11 11.24 26.29
C GLY A 18 15.59 11.40 24.86
N LYS A 19 16.16 12.33 24.10
CA LYS A 19 15.93 12.43 22.66
C LYS A 19 15.95 11.01 22.10
N LYS A 20 14.83 10.52 21.60
CA LYS A 20 14.82 9.26 20.87
C LYS A 20 15.90 9.39 19.81
N GLU A 21 16.98 8.65 19.95
CA GLU A 21 18.00 8.59 18.92
C GLU A 21 17.26 8.28 17.60
N PHE A 22 17.42 9.16 16.64
CA PHE A 22 16.95 8.90 15.31
C PHE A 22 17.73 7.70 14.79
N LYS A 23 17.16 6.50 14.96
CA LYS A 23 17.69 5.32 14.33
C LYS A 23 17.35 5.45 12.84
N PRO A 24 18.35 5.52 11.97
CA PRO A 24 18.10 5.54 10.54
C PRO A 24 17.20 4.35 10.22
N LYS A 25 16.13 4.59 9.45
CA LYS A 25 15.27 3.51 8.96
C LYS A 25 16.15 2.45 8.36
N LYS A 26 15.94 1.19 8.74
CA LYS A 26 16.56 0.06 8.05
C LYS A 26 16.37 0.25 6.55
N PRO A 27 17.39 -0.05 5.73
CA PRO A 27 17.19 0.00 4.29
C PRO A 27 15.92 -0.75 3.91
N ASP A 28 15.18 -0.22 2.95
CA ASP A 28 13.90 -0.76 2.51
C ASP A 28 13.98 -2.28 2.43
N SER A 29 13.06 -2.96 3.12
CA SER A 29 12.94 -4.40 2.95
C SER A 29 12.66 -4.72 1.47
N LEU A 30 13.00 -5.91 1.05
CA LEU A 30 12.78 -6.36 -0.33
C LEU A 30 11.29 -6.24 -0.72
N LEU A 31 10.38 -6.49 0.23
CA LEU A 31 8.96 -6.26 0.06
C LEU A 31 8.64 -4.80 -0.27
N VAL A 32 9.19 -3.85 0.49
CA VAL A 32 8.96 -2.42 0.27
C VAL A 32 9.45 -1.99 -1.10
N LYS A 33 10.61 -2.47 -1.51
CA LYS A 33 11.18 -2.22 -2.84
C LYS A 33 10.28 -2.78 -3.94
N ALA A 34 9.84 -4.03 -3.82
CA ALA A 34 8.94 -4.68 -4.78
C ALA A 34 7.60 -3.92 -4.88
N GLN A 35 7.02 -3.54 -3.74
CA GLN A 35 5.77 -2.78 -3.69
C GLN A 35 5.90 -1.42 -4.37
N ARG A 36 6.99 -0.70 -4.14
CA ARG A 36 7.25 0.60 -4.76
C ARG A 36 7.35 0.49 -6.28
N ILE A 37 8.07 -0.50 -6.77
CA ILE A 37 8.25 -0.73 -8.21
C ILE A 37 6.92 -1.13 -8.87
N PHE A 38 6.19 -2.05 -8.27
CA PHE A 38 4.89 -2.47 -8.74
C PHE A 38 3.87 -1.32 -8.74
N ASN A 39 3.81 -0.54 -7.68
CA ASN A 39 2.91 0.61 -7.58
C ASN A 39 3.23 1.68 -8.64
N ALA A 40 4.51 1.91 -8.93
CA ALA A 40 4.92 2.82 -10.00
C ALA A 40 4.46 2.33 -11.37
N TRP A 41 4.56 1.03 -11.63
CA TRP A 41 4.07 0.41 -12.85
C TRP A 41 2.54 0.56 -12.99
N ILE A 42 1.78 0.34 -11.92
CA ILE A 42 0.32 0.52 -11.89
C ILE A 42 -0.05 1.98 -12.21
N ARG A 43 0.62 2.96 -11.58
CA ARG A 43 0.37 4.38 -11.85
C ARG A 43 0.64 4.73 -13.30
N LYS A 44 1.69 4.19 -13.89
CA LYS A 44 2.02 4.40 -15.30
C LYS A 44 0.98 3.75 -16.23
N ARG A 45 0.57 2.53 -15.92
CA ARG A 45 -0.48 1.81 -16.69
C ARG A 45 -1.79 2.60 -16.72
N ASP A 46 -2.18 3.17 -15.58
CA ASP A 46 -3.47 3.84 -15.38
C ASP A 46 -3.38 5.37 -15.55
N GLU A 47 -2.25 5.88 -15.99
CA GLU A 47 -2.05 7.31 -16.24
C GLU A 47 -3.13 7.83 -17.21
N GLY A 48 -3.76 8.95 -16.86
CA GLY A 48 -4.84 9.56 -17.63
C GLY A 48 -6.21 8.90 -17.46
N LYS A 49 -6.30 7.79 -16.73
CA LYS A 49 -7.58 7.18 -16.39
C LYS A 49 -8.20 7.82 -15.14
N PRO A 50 -9.54 7.80 -15.02
CA PRO A 50 -10.19 8.28 -13.80
C PRO A 50 -9.92 7.35 -12.61
N CYS A 51 -10.12 7.87 -11.40
CA CYS A 51 -10.06 7.05 -10.19
C CYS A 51 -11.01 5.85 -10.31
N ILE A 52 -10.50 4.66 -10.04
CA ILE A 52 -11.30 3.42 -10.13
C ILE A 52 -12.48 3.41 -9.16
N ASN A 53 -12.41 4.17 -8.10
CA ASN A 53 -13.43 4.20 -7.06
C ASN A 53 -14.47 5.30 -7.29
N CYS A 54 -14.07 6.56 -7.40
CA CYS A 54 -14.98 7.71 -7.51
C CYS A 54 -15.16 8.25 -8.93
N GLY A 55 -14.35 7.81 -9.89
CA GLY A 55 -14.42 8.23 -11.27
C GLY A 55 -13.93 9.64 -11.59
N ARG A 56 -13.39 10.37 -10.60
CA ARG A 56 -12.87 11.73 -10.81
C ARG A 56 -11.49 11.71 -11.47
N PRO A 57 -11.17 12.71 -12.32
CA PRO A 57 -9.88 12.82 -12.98
C PRO A 57 -8.83 13.43 -12.03
N LEU A 58 -8.35 12.65 -11.09
CA LEU A 58 -7.41 13.05 -10.05
C LEU A 58 -6.08 12.32 -10.20
N THR A 59 -5.05 12.79 -9.50
CA THR A 59 -3.78 12.07 -9.37
C THR A 59 -4.01 10.72 -8.70
N LEU A 60 -3.49 9.66 -9.31
CA LEU A 60 -3.73 8.29 -8.89
C LEU A 60 -2.58 7.71 -8.06
N GLN A 61 -2.95 6.91 -7.09
CA GLN A 61 -2.09 5.99 -6.36
C GLN A 61 -2.45 4.55 -6.73
N ALA A 62 -1.61 3.59 -6.42
CA ALA A 62 -1.96 2.19 -6.56
C ALA A 62 -2.84 1.74 -5.38
N GLY A 63 -4.10 1.48 -5.65
CA GLY A 63 -5.08 1.06 -4.64
C GLY A 63 -5.51 -0.39 -4.85
N HIS A 64 -5.54 -1.18 -3.77
CA HIS A 64 -5.95 -2.58 -3.79
C HIS A 64 -7.45 -2.72 -3.60
N PHE A 65 -8.09 -3.53 -4.45
CA PHE A 65 -9.50 -3.89 -4.28
C PHE A 65 -9.68 -4.84 -3.08
N TYR A 66 -8.97 -5.96 -3.09
CA TYR A 66 -8.82 -6.82 -1.92
C TYR A 66 -7.58 -6.38 -1.14
N PRO A 67 -7.74 -5.96 0.13
CA PRO A 67 -6.64 -5.38 0.89
C PRO A 67 -5.55 -6.40 1.22
N THR A 68 -4.31 -5.94 1.27
CA THR A 68 -3.14 -6.79 1.55
C THR A 68 -3.15 -7.39 2.96
N SER A 69 -3.85 -6.77 3.90
CA SER A 69 -4.00 -7.27 5.27
C SER A 69 -4.75 -8.60 5.35
N THR A 70 -5.68 -8.84 4.42
CA THR A 70 -6.51 -10.05 4.38
C THR A 70 -6.21 -10.92 3.17
N HIS A 71 -5.66 -10.35 2.10
CA HIS A 71 -5.39 -11.01 0.83
C HIS A 71 -3.95 -10.74 0.37
N SER A 72 -2.98 -11.11 1.18
CA SER A 72 -1.55 -10.87 0.89
C SER A 72 -1.09 -11.51 -0.42
N HIS A 73 -1.71 -12.59 -0.85
CA HIS A 73 -1.42 -13.27 -2.12
C HIS A 73 -1.86 -12.46 -3.36
N LEU A 74 -2.71 -11.45 -3.19
CA LEU A 74 -3.15 -10.55 -4.26
C LEU A 74 -2.42 -9.20 -4.26
N ARG A 75 -1.38 -9.06 -3.46
CA ARG A 75 -0.59 -7.82 -3.33
C ARG A 75 -0.03 -7.33 -4.66
N PHE A 76 0.41 -8.23 -5.51
CA PHE A 76 1.01 -7.95 -6.81
C PHE A 76 0.16 -8.48 -7.98
N ASP A 77 -1.13 -8.60 -7.76
CA ASP A 77 -2.07 -9.04 -8.79
C ASP A 77 -2.53 -7.84 -9.62
N GLU A 78 -2.24 -7.85 -10.90
CA GLU A 78 -2.55 -6.74 -11.81
C GLU A 78 -4.05 -6.43 -11.90
N ASP A 79 -4.89 -7.43 -11.71
CA ASP A 79 -6.34 -7.27 -11.72
C ASP A 79 -6.89 -6.75 -10.39
N ASN A 80 -6.14 -6.90 -9.31
CA ASN A 80 -6.51 -6.45 -7.97
C ASN A 80 -6.06 -5.01 -7.66
N VAL A 81 -5.15 -4.44 -8.44
CA VAL A 81 -4.54 -3.15 -8.13
C VAL A 81 -4.77 -2.17 -9.28
N HIS A 82 -5.40 -1.05 -8.97
CA HIS A 82 -5.76 -0.03 -9.97
C HIS A 82 -5.53 1.38 -9.43
N GLY A 83 -5.44 2.34 -10.34
CA GLY A 83 -5.30 3.75 -10.01
C GLY A 83 -6.49 4.27 -9.21
N GLU A 84 -6.24 4.68 -7.99
CA GLU A 84 -7.22 5.21 -7.04
C GLU A 84 -6.73 6.55 -6.50
N CYS A 85 -7.60 7.56 -6.39
CA CYS A 85 -7.19 8.84 -5.85
C CYS A 85 -6.85 8.72 -4.35
N LYS A 86 -6.02 9.64 -3.87
CA LYS A 86 -5.55 9.64 -2.48
C LYS A 86 -6.71 9.59 -1.48
N GLN A 87 -7.78 10.34 -1.71
CA GLN A 87 -8.93 10.37 -0.82
C GLN A 87 -9.62 9.01 -0.71
N CYS A 88 -9.90 8.36 -1.84
CA CYS A 88 -10.51 7.02 -1.86
C CYS A 88 -9.58 5.96 -1.27
N ASN A 89 -8.30 6.01 -1.61
CA ASN A 89 -7.32 5.05 -1.13
C ASN A 89 -7.03 5.17 0.37
N TYR A 90 -7.06 6.40 0.90
CA TYR A 90 -6.76 6.68 2.31
C TYR A 90 -7.98 6.51 3.22
N TYR A 91 -9.16 6.94 2.75
CA TYR A 91 -10.42 6.89 3.48
C TYR A 91 -11.31 5.78 2.92
N ASN A 92 -10.80 4.57 2.87
CA ASN A 92 -11.52 3.40 2.35
C ASN A 92 -12.74 3.09 3.23
N SER A 93 -13.81 3.86 3.06
CA SER A 93 -15.11 3.60 3.68
C SER A 93 -15.88 2.57 2.85
N GLN A 94 -16.79 1.83 3.47
CA GLN A 94 -17.61 0.82 2.80
C GLN A 94 -18.40 1.39 1.61
N SER A 95 -18.79 2.68 1.64
CA SER A 95 -19.46 3.35 0.53
C SER A 95 -18.59 3.48 -0.72
N HIS A 96 -17.28 3.56 -0.55
CA HIS A 96 -16.32 3.61 -1.66
C HIS A 96 -16.06 2.24 -2.30
N ALA A 97 -16.26 1.15 -1.57
CA ALA A 97 -16.06 -0.21 -2.10
C ALA A 97 -17.00 -0.54 -3.27
N TYR A 98 -18.21 -0.01 -3.26
CA TYR A 98 -19.16 -0.21 -4.37
C TYR A 98 -18.70 0.47 -5.67
N GLY A 99 -18.18 1.65 -5.60
CA GLY A 99 -17.65 2.37 -6.75
C GLY A 99 -16.47 1.60 -7.37
N TYR A 100 -15.54 1.14 -6.56
CA TYR A 100 -14.39 0.35 -7.01
C TYR A 100 -14.86 -0.94 -7.70
N ARG A 101 -15.72 -1.71 -7.07
CA ARG A 101 -16.25 -2.97 -7.62
C ARG A 101 -16.88 -2.78 -9.01
N ASN A 102 -17.79 -1.82 -9.14
CA ASN A 102 -18.50 -1.59 -10.38
C ASN A 102 -17.58 -1.16 -11.52
N ARG A 103 -16.67 -0.23 -11.25
CA ARG A 103 -15.71 0.24 -12.25
C ARG A 103 -14.67 -0.81 -12.60
N LEU A 104 -14.25 -1.60 -11.63
CA LEU A 104 -13.35 -2.72 -11.85
C LEU A 104 -13.96 -3.76 -12.78
N TYR A 105 -15.21 -4.15 -12.52
CA TYR A 105 -15.95 -5.07 -13.39
C TYR A 105 -16.01 -4.59 -14.85
N ILE A 106 -16.31 -3.31 -15.03
CA ILE A 106 -16.34 -2.69 -16.37
C ILE A 106 -14.95 -2.68 -17.01
N LYS A 107 -13.92 -2.33 -16.24
CA LYS A 107 -12.55 -2.16 -16.73
C LYS A 107 -11.92 -3.47 -17.19
N ILE A 108 -12.01 -4.51 -16.39
CA ILE A 108 -11.35 -5.80 -16.68
C ILE A 108 -12.27 -6.84 -17.32
N GLY A 109 -13.58 -6.64 -17.24
CA GLY A 109 -14.58 -7.55 -17.79
C GLY A 109 -14.96 -8.69 -16.86
N LYS A 110 -16.07 -9.34 -17.19
CA LYS A 110 -16.68 -10.40 -16.36
C LYS A 110 -15.71 -11.55 -16.06
N GLU A 111 -15.04 -12.08 -17.09
CA GLU A 111 -14.18 -13.27 -16.94
C GLU A 111 -13.00 -13.01 -16.01
N ARG A 112 -12.31 -11.89 -16.18
CA ARG A 112 -11.17 -11.51 -15.34
C ARG A 112 -11.63 -11.16 -13.91
N PHE A 113 -12.79 -10.52 -13.79
CA PHE A 113 -13.35 -10.19 -12.47
C PHE A 113 -13.72 -11.46 -11.68
N GLU A 114 -14.41 -12.42 -12.31
CA GLU A 114 -14.74 -13.70 -11.68
C GLU A 114 -13.49 -14.51 -11.34
N ALA A 115 -12.47 -14.50 -12.20
CA ALA A 115 -11.19 -15.13 -11.91
C ALA A 115 -10.49 -14.50 -10.70
N LEU A 116 -10.56 -13.18 -10.57
CA LEU A 116 -10.04 -12.47 -9.39
C LEU A 116 -10.79 -12.87 -8.11
N GLU A 117 -12.11 -12.95 -8.16
CA GLU A 117 -12.93 -13.40 -7.04
C GLU A 117 -12.54 -14.82 -6.59
N LYS A 118 -12.31 -15.72 -7.52
CA LYS A 118 -11.84 -17.09 -7.23
C LYS A 118 -10.48 -17.09 -6.56
N ARG A 119 -9.53 -16.29 -7.05
CA ARG A 119 -8.21 -16.14 -6.41
C ARG A 119 -8.32 -15.54 -5.02
N ALA A 120 -9.22 -14.60 -4.82
CA ALA A 120 -9.46 -14.00 -3.50
C ALA A 120 -10.02 -15.01 -2.48
N ALA A 121 -10.87 -15.94 -2.92
CA ALA A 121 -11.41 -17.00 -2.08
C ALA A 121 -10.37 -18.07 -1.71
N MET A 122 -9.33 -18.22 -2.51
CA MET A 122 -8.22 -19.16 -2.27
C MET A 122 -7.19 -18.52 -1.34
N LYS A 123 -7.40 -18.61 -0.03
CA LYS A 123 -6.46 -18.09 0.96
C LYS A 123 -5.17 -18.90 0.96
N VAL A 124 -4.14 -18.34 0.34
CA VAL A 124 -2.79 -18.93 0.33
C VAL A 124 -1.91 -18.13 1.29
N THR A 125 -1.36 -18.78 2.29
CA THR A 125 -0.31 -18.16 3.11
C THR A 125 0.99 -18.17 2.31
N VAL A 126 1.51 -16.98 2.02
CA VAL A 126 2.78 -16.86 1.29
C VAL A 126 3.93 -17.07 2.26
N HIS A 127 4.52 -18.26 2.23
CA HIS A 127 5.77 -18.54 2.93
C HIS A 127 6.96 -18.24 2.01
N ASN A 128 8.05 -17.69 2.58
CA ASN A 128 9.29 -17.40 1.86
C ASN A 128 9.10 -16.49 0.64
N ALA A 129 8.63 -15.30 0.91
CA ALA A 129 8.26 -14.32 -0.10
C ALA A 129 9.47 -13.67 -0.84
N ARG A 130 10.72 -13.92 -0.41
CA ARG A 130 11.92 -13.30 -1.00
C ARG A 130 12.01 -13.53 -2.50
N PHE A 131 11.84 -14.77 -2.93
CA PHE A 131 11.87 -15.14 -4.35
C PHE A 131 10.78 -14.41 -5.15
N ILE A 132 9.57 -14.33 -4.59
CA ILE A 132 8.45 -13.60 -5.21
C ILE A 132 8.79 -12.12 -5.36
N TYR A 133 9.36 -11.49 -4.34
CA TYR A 133 9.73 -10.06 -4.39
C TYR A 133 10.81 -9.79 -5.42
N GLU A 134 11.80 -10.66 -5.55
CA GLU A 134 12.84 -10.56 -6.57
C GLU A 134 12.24 -10.67 -7.99
N GLU A 135 11.32 -11.60 -8.21
CA GLU A 135 10.61 -11.72 -9.48
C GLU A 135 9.78 -10.47 -9.82
N ILE A 136 9.07 -9.91 -8.84
CA ILE A 136 8.29 -8.69 -9.02
C ILE A 136 9.19 -7.52 -9.40
N ILE A 137 10.32 -7.36 -8.71
CA ILE A 137 11.30 -6.31 -9.01
C ILE A 137 11.80 -6.43 -10.45
N ASP A 138 12.16 -7.62 -10.88
CA ASP A 138 12.67 -7.86 -12.23
C ASP A 138 11.61 -7.64 -13.30
N LYS A 139 10.38 -8.07 -13.04
CA LYS A 139 9.27 -7.97 -13.99
C LYS A 139 8.81 -6.53 -14.25
N TYR A 140 8.72 -5.71 -13.20
CA TYR A 140 8.13 -4.37 -13.29
C TYR A 140 9.15 -3.22 -13.26
N LYS A 141 10.36 -3.53 -13.17
CA LYS A 141 11.50 -2.61 -13.12
C LYS A 141 11.59 -1.68 -14.35
#